data_13f6a7d8ea26b6f3e6c50525c0a97c81
#
_entry.id   13f6a7d8ea26b6f3e6c50525c0a97c81
#
_cell.length_a   1.000
_cell.length_b   1.000
_cell.length_c   1.000
_cell.angle_alpha   90.00
_cell.angle_beta   90.00
_cell.angle_gamma   90.00
#
_symmetry.space_group_name_H-M   'P 1'
#
loop_
_entity.id
_entity.type
_entity.pdbx_description
1 polymer ?
#
loop_
_entity_poly.entity_id
_entity_poly.type
_entity_poly.pdbx_seq_one_letter_code
_entity_poly.pdbx_strand_id
1 'polypeptide(L)'
;EYNIDWNTFDESLYKTRNASQFTVTGSISDLQLTTNCIVNVEAAKITHIDELSNKTVIIGSALSLPATASVTWSNGDHTNEVIKWDNYDGNALKYVHTFSLKGYVYNSTIIQTVHVKDASVTSVSVPAVVSTTVGVEAELPQYATVRYSNKTSKKVKIIWDNQVFNEPGKYTVYGKLSHSTHKVSIRVEVKKNEDNTQTPEQKQPVKKTKKKKKVQKEEKSSFSYVIALVVFTAILFGFITLISFIKRKIRIQENR
;
A
#
# COMPACT_ATOMS: atom_id res chain seq x y z
N GLU A 1 -7.53 26.81 -71.84
CA GLU A 1 -7.30 26.24 -70.53
C GLU A 1 -6.53 24.94 -70.74
N TYR A 2 -5.39 24.75 -70.06
CA TYR A 2 -4.56 23.55 -70.19
C TYR A 2 -4.61 22.74 -68.86
N ASN A 3 -4.61 21.42 -68.95
CA ASN A 3 -4.50 20.52 -67.79
C ASN A 3 -3.03 20.35 -67.43
N ILE A 4 -2.77 20.25 -66.12
CA ILE A 4 -1.45 19.96 -65.55
C ILE A 4 -1.46 18.52 -65.05
N ASP A 5 -0.57 17.69 -65.54
CA ASP A 5 -0.35 16.32 -65.04
C ASP A 5 0.70 16.38 -63.95
N TRP A 6 0.25 16.21 -62.70
CA TRP A 6 1.13 16.23 -61.52
C TRP A 6 1.82 14.90 -61.34
N ASN A 7 3.13 14.94 -61.04
CA ASN A 7 3.88 13.76 -60.70
C ASN A 7 3.35 13.14 -59.41
N THR A 8 3.40 11.80 -59.32
CA THR A 8 3.11 11.08 -58.06
C THR A 8 4.15 11.43 -57.02
N PHE A 9 3.74 11.50 -55.75
CA PHE A 9 4.61 11.75 -54.61
C PHE A 9 4.29 10.78 -53.47
N ASP A 10 5.27 10.56 -52.60
CA ASP A 10 5.13 9.66 -51.45
C ASP A 10 4.17 10.27 -50.43
N GLU A 11 3.14 9.51 -50.04
CA GLU A 11 2.17 9.90 -49.02
C GLU A 11 2.82 10.16 -47.66
N SER A 12 3.98 9.55 -47.35
CA SER A 12 4.74 9.78 -46.12
C SER A 12 5.16 11.23 -45.93
N LEU A 13 5.26 12.00 -47.04
CA LEU A 13 5.62 13.40 -47.00
C LEU A 13 4.57 14.30 -46.34
N TYR A 14 3.30 13.90 -46.37
CA TYR A 14 2.19 14.63 -45.75
C TYR A 14 1.44 13.84 -44.66
N LYS A 15 1.52 12.51 -44.66
CA LYS A 15 0.99 11.66 -43.60
C LYS A 15 1.95 11.64 -42.39
N THR A 16 2.20 12.81 -41.80
CA THR A 16 3.11 13.02 -40.68
C THR A 16 2.46 13.92 -39.64
N ARG A 17 2.94 13.85 -38.40
CA ARG A 17 2.52 14.77 -37.32
C ARG A 17 3.37 16.04 -37.27
N ASN A 18 4.48 16.05 -37.98
CA ASN A 18 5.40 17.18 -38.02
C ASN A 18 5.13 18.10 -39.21
N ALA A 19 5.37 19.38 -39.05
CA ALA A 19 5.37 20.32 -40.17
C ALA A 19 6.47 19.94 -41.16
N SER A 20 6.15 20.00 -42.42
CA SER A 20 7.09 19.75 -43.52
C SER A 20 6.74 20.59 -44.74
N GLN A 21 7.64 20.63 -45.71
CA GLN A 21 7.42 21.25 -46.98
C GLN A 21 8.03 20.37 -48.09
N PHE A 22 7.33 20.18 -49.18
CA PHE A 22 7.86 19.50 -50.36
C PHE A 22 7.34 20.13 -51.66
N THR A 23 8.02 19.83 -52.77
CA THR A 23 7.66 20.35 -54.08
C THR A 23 7.12 19.21 -54.93
N VAL A 24 6.00 19.44 -55.58
CA VAL A 24 5.44 18.56 -56.62
C VAL A 24 5.62 19.22 -57.96
N THR A 25 6.17 18.50 -58.94
CA THR A 25 6.33 18.97 -60.30
C THR A 25 5.16 18.49 -61.14
N GLY A 26 4.60 19.38 -61.94
CA GLY A 26 3.60 19.07 -62.93
C GLY A 26 4.10 19.40 -64.36
N SER A 27 3.54 18.75 -65.36
CA SER A 27 3.82 18.96 -66.75
C SER A 27 2.59 19.33 -67.55
N ILE A 28 2.77 20.18 -68.55
CA ILE A 28 1.75 20.51 -69.58
C ILE A 28 2.26 19.90 -70.87
N SER A 29 1.79 18.70 -71.16
CA SER A 29 2.31 17.84 -72.23
C SER A 29 2.23 18.54 -73.65
N ASP A 30 1.14 19.20 -73.89
CA ASP A 30 0.91 19.89 -75.19
C ASP A 30 1.88 21.05 -75.45
N LEU A 31 2.43 21.62 -74.36
CA LEU A 31 3.34 22.77 -74.43
C LEU A 31 4.78 22.43 -74.10
N GLN A 32 5.08 21.22 -73.71
CA GLN A 32 6.37 20.76 -73.18
C GLN A 32 6.91 21.65 -72.04
N LEU A 33 6.00 22.17 -71.22
CA LEU A 33 6.32 23.02 -70.06
C LEU A 33 6.18 22.25 -68.78
N THR A 34 6.98 22.63 -67.78
CA THR A 34 6.88 22.12 -66.41
C THR A 34 6.55 23.25 -65.44
N THR A 35 5.87 22.94 -64.39
CA THR A 35 5.58 23.85 -63.26
C THR A 35 5.80 23.14 -61.93
N ASN A 36 5.99 23.91 -60.87
CA ASN A 36 6.19 23.41 -59.52
C ASN A 36 5.11 23.96 -58.60
N CYS A 37 4.58 23.08 -57.74
CA CYS A 37 3.72 23.42 -56.62
C CYS A 37 4.46 23.14 -55.31
N ILE A 38 4.55 24.14 -54.44
CA ILE A 38 5.09 23.96 -53.08
C ILE A 38 3.93 23.59 -52.16
N VAL A 39 4.01 22.40 -51.55
CA VAL A 39 3.05 21.92 -50.60
C VAL A 39 3.59 22.14 -49.18
N ASN A 40 2.87 22.91 -48.36
CA ASN A 40 3.18 23.13 -46.97
C ASN A 40 2.29 22.22 -46.13
N VAL A 41 2.90 21.34 -45.31
CA VAL A 41 2.22 20.45 -44.35
C VAL A 41 2.29 21.09 -42.98
N GLU A 42 1.16 21.39 -42.40
CA GLU A 42 1.11 21.90 -41.02
C GLU A 42 1.32 20.78 -39.99
N ALA A 43 1.91 21.12 -38.85
CA ALA A 43 2.02 20.18 -37.72
C ALA A 43 0.63 19.76 -37.22
N ALA A 44 0.44 18.50 -37.00
CA ALA A 44 -0.80 17.99 -36.42
C ALA A 44 -0.99 18.52 -35.00
N LYS A 45 -2.22 18.89 -34.66
CA LYS A 45 -2.62 19.38 -33.32
C LYS A 45 -3.47 18.33 -32.60
N ILE A 46 -3.41 18.28 -31.28
CA ILE A 46 -4.31 17.47 -30.50
C ILE A 46 -5.73 18.03 -30.64
N THR A 47 -6.67 17.21 -31.08
CA THR A 47 -8.10 17.53 -31.20
C THR A 47 -8.91 16.96 -30.04
N HIS A 48 -8.47 15.82 -29.48
CA HIS A 48 -9.14 15.17 -28.35
C HIS A 48 -8.14 14.39 -27.50
N ILE A 49 -8.39 14.36 -26.18
CA ILE A 49 -7.72 13.46 -25.22
C ILE A 49 -8.83 12.71 -24.49
N ASP A 50 -8.74 11.38 -24.47
CA ASP A 50 -9.74 10.55 -23.81
C ASP A 50 -9.76 10.84 -22.30
N GLU A 51 -10.96 10.88 -21.73
CA GLU A 51 -11.13 11.04 -20.29
C GLU A 51 -10.57 9.84 -19.52
N LEU A 52 -9.92 10.13 -18.40
CA LEU A 52 -9.43 9.10 -17.51
C LEU A 52 -10.54 8.60 -16.59
N SER A 53 -10.65 7.28 -16.45
CA SER A 53 -11.55 6.68 -15.47
C SER A 53 -11.14 7.06 -14.04
N ASN A 54 -12.13 7.31 -13.18
CA ASN A 54 -11.91 7.62 -11.77
C ASN A 54 -11.07 6.55 -11.07
N LYS A 55 -10.09 6.95 -10.27
CA LYS A 55 -9.28 6.05 -9.43
C LYS A 55 -9.87 5.95 -8.03
N THR A 56 -9.96 4.72 -7.53
CA THR A 56 -10.26 4.46 -6.11
C THR A 56 -9.01 3.96 -5.43
N VAL A 57 -8.68 4.57 -4.28
CA VAL A 57 -7.53 4.21 -3.44
C VAL A 57 -8.03 3.98 -2.02
N ILE A 58 -7.49 2.99 -1.34
CA ILE A 58 -7.78 2.76 0.08
C ILE A 58 -6.82 3.59 0.92
N ILE A 59 -7.32 4.22 1.97
CA ILE A 59 -6.54 5.04 2.91
C ILE A 59 -5.23 4.35 3.31
N GLY A 60 -4.11 5.08 3.20
CA GLY A 60 -2.77 4.56 3.51
C GLY A 60 -2.16 3.65 2.45
N SER A 61 -2.82 3.43 1.30
CA SER A 61 -2.23 2.74 0.15
C SER A 61 -1.56 3.73 -0.80
N ALA A 62 -0.64 3.24 -1.64
CA ALA A 62 -0.02 4.04 -2.68
C ALA A 62 -1.01 4.33 -3.82
N LEU A 63 -0.95 5.54 -4.37
CA LEU A 63 -1.68 5.93 -5.57
C LEU A 63 -0.84 5.57 -6.81
N SER A 64 -1.44 4.83 -7.73
CA SER A 64 -0.87 4.56 -9.05
C SER A 64 -1.65 5.32 -10.10
N LEU A 65 -1.01 6.28 -10.76
CA LEU A 65 -1.57 7.08 -11.82
C LEU A 65 -1.32 6.46 -13.19
N PRO A 66 -2.18 6.69 -14.20
CA PRO A 66 -1.91 6.30 -15.57
C PRO A 66 -0.63 6.98 -16.08
N ALA A 67 0.20 6.24 -16.81
CA ALA A 67 1.40 6.80 -17.41
C ALA A 67 1.12 7.50 -18.74
N THR A 68 0.05 7.10 -19.43
CA THR A 68 -0.32 7.61 -20.76
C THR A 68 -1.80 7.88 -20.86
N ALA A 69 -2.19 8.73 -21.80
CA ALA A 69 -3.57 8.95 -22.25
C ALA A 69 -3.67 8.73 -23.76
N SER A 70 -4.82 8.25 -24.21
CA SER A 70 -5.15 8.15 -25.63
C SER A 70 -5.45 9.55 -26.19
N VAL A 71 -4.87 9.86 -27.34
CA VAL A 71 -4.93 11.18 -27.99
C VAL A 71 -5.32 11.03 -29.45
N THR A 72 -6.24 11.86 -29.90
CA THR A 72 -6.60 12.01 -31.30
C THR A 72 -6.00 13.29 -31.87
N TRP A 73 -5.36 13.19 -33.05
CA TRP A 73 -4.71 14.27 -33.73
C TRP A 73 -5.54 14.79 -34.91
N SER A 74 -5.27 16.03 -35.37
CA SER A 74 -5.99 16.66 -36.46
C SER A 74 -5.80 15.96 -37.80
N ASN A 75 -4.77 15.13 -37.95
CA ASN A 75 -4.53 14.28 -39.12
C ASN A 75 -5.25 12.92 -39.05
N GLY A 76 -6.03 12.66 -38.01
CA GLY A 76 -6.74 11.41 -37.76
C GLY A 76 -5.97 10.33 -37.02
N ASP A 77 -4.70 10.58 -36.68
CA ASP A 77 -3.91 9.60 -35.86
C ASP A 77 -4.47 9.45 -34.46
N HIS A 78 -4.36 8.23 -33.94
CA HIS A 78 -4.63 7.88 -32.54
C HIS A 78 -3.37 7.35 -31.90
N THR A 79 -2.92 7.96 -30.79
CA THR A 79 -1.69 7.57 -30.11
C THR A 79 -1.87 7.58 -28.59
N ASN A 80 -1.02 6.82 -27.87
CA ASN A 80 -0.91 6.90 -26.43
C ASN A 80 0.26 7.82 -26.06
N GLU A 81 -0.05 8.99 -25.53
CA GLU A 81 0.94 10.01 -25.17
C GLU A 81 1.19 10.05 -23.66
N VAL A 82 2.42 10.34 -23.27
CA VAL A 82 2.85 10.36 -21.87
C VAL A 82 2.18 11.50 -21.10
N ILE A 83 1.66 11.21 -19.93
CA ILE A 83 1.11 12.20 -19.00
C ILE A 83 2.20 12.64 -18.02
N LYS A 84 2.44 13.94 -17.93
CA LYS A 84 3.26 14.55 -16.90
C LYS A 84 2.35 15.04 -15.78
N TRP A 85 2.34 14.33 -14.66
CA TRP A 85 1.51 14.67 -13.49
C TRP A 85 2.14 15.76 -12.65
N ASP A 86 1.31 16.65 -12.10
CA ASP A 86 1.72 17.55 -11.02
C ASP A 86 2.02 16.77 -9.75
N ASN A 87 2.87 17.35 -8.91
CA ASN A 87 3.11 16.79 -7.58
C ASN A 87 1.84 16.92 -6.73
N TYR A 88 1.55 15.92 -5.91
CA TYR A 88 0.46 15.96 -4.95
C TYR A 88 0.98 15.70 -3.53
N ASP A 89 0.28 16.28 -2.55
CA ASP A 89 0.58 16.02 -1.13
C ASP A 89 0.14 14.59 -0.76
N GLY A 90 1.10 13.74 -0.38
CA GLY A 90 0.82 12.37 0.09
C GLY A 90 -0.11 12.32 1.32
N ASN A 91 -0.28 13.42 2.06
CA ASN A 91 -1.28 13.51 3.12
C ASN A 91 -2.71 13.39 2.59
N ALA A 92 -2.97 13.73 1.34
CA ALA A 92 -4.27 13.51 0.71
C ALA A 92 -4.72 12.04 0.75
N LEU A 93 -3.81 11.07 0.82
CA LEU A 93 -4.14 9.65 0.92
C LEU A 93 -4.39 9.15 2.36
N LYS A 94 -4.34 10.03 3.36
CA LYS A 94 -4.56 9.69 4.77
C LYS A 94 -6.00 9.90 5.25
N TYR A 95 -6.85 10.50 4.42
CA TYR A 95 -8.23 10.84 4.77
C TYR A 95 -9.20 10.35 3.71
N VAL A 96 -10.41 9.96 4.13
CA VAL A 96 -11.50 9.59 3.21
C VAL A 96 -12.06 10.86 2.58
N HIS A 97 -11.82 11.07 1.30
CA HIS A 97 -12.30 12.20 0.51
C HIS A 97 -12.11 11.96 -0.98
N THR A 98 -12.52 12.92 -1.79
CA THR A 98 -12.26 12.94 -3.22
C THR A 98 -11.42 14.17 -3.55
N PHE A 99 -10.42 14.00 -4.39
CA PHE A 99 -9.62 15.09 -4.92
C PHE A 99 -9.28 14.87 -6.40
N SER A 100 -8.86 15.93 -7.07
CA SER A 100 -8.46 15.90 -8.47
C SER A 100 -6.98 16.24 -8.60
N LEU A 101 -6.29 15.48 -9.46
CA LEU A 101 -4.91 15.73 -9.85
C LEU A 101 -4.88 16.26 -11.28
N LYS A 102 -4.05 17.26 -11.50
CA LYS A 102 -3.78 17.81 -12.80
C LYS A 102 -2.55 17.16 -13.41
N GLY A 103 -2.64 16.81 -14.67
CA GLY A 103 -1.54 16.38 -15.50
C GLY A 103 -1.54 17.08 -16.84
N TYR A 104 -0.51 16.86 -17.62
CA TYR A 104 -0.32 17.48 -18.93
C TYR A 104 0.09 16.45 -19.95
N VAL A 105 -0.55 16.51 -21.10
CA VAL A 105 -0.16 15.82 -22.32
C VAL A 105 0.20 16.93 -23.32
N TYR A 106 1.49 17.10 -23.60
CA TYR A 106 2.01 18.30 -24.27
C TYR A 106 1.53 19.58 -23.55
N ASN A 107 0.81 20.46 -24.24
CA ASN A 107 0.26 21.72 -23.70
C ASN A 107 -1.20 21.59 -23.23
N SER A 108 -1.78 20.39 -23.32
CA SER A 108 -3.17 20.14 -22.93
C SER A 108 -3.26 19.61 -21.52
N THR A 109 -4.20 20.14 -20.74
CA THR A 109 -4.46 19.70 -19.36
C THR A 109 -5.36 18.47 -19.35
N ILE A 110 -5.04 17.49 -18.48
CA ILE A 110 -5.87 16.33 -18.18
C ILE A 110 -6.10 16.24 -16.66
N ILE A 111 -7.25 15.74 -16.25
CA ILE A 111 -7.65 15.65 -14.84
C ILE A 111 -7.87 14.18 -14.46
N GLN A 112 -7.29 13.77 -13.34
CA GLN A 112 -7.57 12.48 -12.70
C GLN A 112 -8.34 12.70 -11.42
N THR A 113 -9.57 12.22 -11.36
CA THR A 113 -10.33 12.17 -10.10
C THR A 113 -9.93 10.94 -9.28
N VAL A 114 -9.64 11.16 -8.01
CA VAL A 114 -9.21 10.13 -7.04
C VAL A 114 -10.17 10.10 -5.86
N HIS A 115 -10.78 8.94 -5.62
CA HIS A 115 -11.63 8.65 -4.46
C HIS A 115 -10.83 7.88 -3.41
N VAL A 116 -10.52 8.50 -2.28
CA VAL A 116 -9.90 7.81 -1.14
C VAL A 116 -11.00 7.22 -0.27
N LYS A 117 -11.02 5.89 -0.13
CA LYS A 117 -11.99 5.14 0.67
C LYS A 117 -11.35 4.58 1.93
N ASP A 118 -12.17 4.31 2.94
CA ASP A 118 -11.73 3.68 4.18
C ASP A 118 -11.28 2.24 3.96
N ALA A 119 -10.40 1.77 4.85
CA ALA A 119 -9.94 0.39 4.83
C ALA A 119 -10.95 -0.52 5.55
N SER A 120 -11.44 -1.53 4.85
CA SER A 120 -12.33 -2.55 5.42
C SER A 120 -11.55 -3.62 6.20
N VAL A 121 -12.20 -4.22 7.20
CA VAL A 121 -11.64 -5.37 7.92
C VAL A 121 -11.66 -6.60 7.01
N THR A 122 -10.51 -7.24 6.82
CA THR A 122 -10.37 -8.45 6.01
C THR A 122 -10.25 -9.72 6.85
N SER A 123 -9.66 -9.63 8.05
CA SER A 123 -9.63 -10.75 9.00
C SER A 123 -9.46 -10.26 10.44
N VAL A 124 -9.98 -11.06 11.36
CA VAL A 124 -9.81 -10.88 12.79
C VAL A 124 -9.22 -12.18 13.36
N SER A 125 -8.13 -12.07 14.09
CA SER A 125 -7.45 -13.20 14.71
C SER A 125 -7.42 -13.04 16.23
N VAL A 126 -7.89 -14.06 16.93
CA VAL A 126 -7.78 -14.26 18.38
C VAL A 126 -7.11 -15.61 18.64
N PRO A 127 -6.49 -15.84 19.83
CA PRO A 127 -6.02 -17.18 20.22
C PRO A 127 -7.16 -18.21 20.10
N ALA A 128 -6.83 -19.44 19.70
CA ALA A 128 -7.87 -20.42 19.38
C ALA A 128 -8.57 -21.01 20.61
N VAL A 129 -7.84 -21.19 21.73
CA VAL A 129 -8.30 -21.89 22.94
C VAL A 129 -7.70 -21.23 24.17
N VAL A 130 -8.51 -21.13 25.22
CA VAL A 130 -8.10 -20.78 26.59
C VAL A 130 -8.55 -21.88 27.52
N SER A 131 -7.78 -22.21 28.55
CA SER A 131 -8.14 -23.20 29.55
C SER A 131 -8.35 -22.54 30.91
N THR A 132 -9.35 -23.00 31.65
CA THR A 132 -9.59 -22.64 33.04
C THR A 132 -10.07 -23.86 33.84
N THR A 133 -10.34 -23.71 35.13
CA THR A 133 -10.95 -24.72 35.98
C THR A 133 -12.35 -24.31 36.45
N VAL A 134 -13.16 -25.25 36.86
CA VAL A 134 -14.52 -25.00 37.39
C VAL A 134 -14.50 -23.92 38.47
N GLY A 135 -15.39 -22.93 38.36
CA GLY A 135 -15.52 -21.81 39.30
C GLY A 135 -14.46 -20.72 39.19
N VAL A 136 -13.50 -20.86 38.29
CA VAL A 136 -12.45 -19.86 38.04
C VAL A 136 -12.76 -19.13 36.76
N GLU A 137 -12.71 -17.79 36.78
CA GLU A 137 -12.90 -16.95 35.58
C GLU A 137 -11.81 -17.26 34.55
N ALA A 138 -12.22 -17.39 33.28
CA ALA A 138 -11.27 -17.64 32.20
C ALA A 138 -10.50 -16.37 31.86
N GLU A 139 -9.16 -16.44 31.78
CA GLU A 139 -8.32 -15.32 31.29
C GLU A 139 -8.44 -15.16 29.77
N LEU A 140 -9.43 -14.42 29.35
CA LEU A 140 -9.69 -14.17 27.92
C LEU A 140 -8.73 -13.10 27.34
N PRO A 141 -8.29 -13.24 26.08
CA PRO A 141 -7.41 -12.27 25.45
C PRO A 141 -8.09 -10.90 25.36
N GLN A 142 -7.40 -9.86 25.81
CA GLN A 142 -7.94 -8.50 25.81
C GLN A 142 -7.99 -7.87 24.42
N TYR A 143 -7.19 -8.36 23.46
CA TYR A 143 -7.04 -7.78 22.12
C TYR A 143 -7.10 -8.86 21.04
N ALA A 144 -7.74 -8.52 19.92
CA ALA A 144 -7.64 -9.23 18.65
C ALA A 144 -6.65 -8.52 17.71
N THR A 145 -6.01 -9.28 16.84
CA THR A 145 -5.29 -8.72 15.70
C THR A 145 -6.24 -8.59 14.53
N VAL A 146 -6.53 -7.37 14.12
CA VAL A 146 -7.40 -7.04 13.00
C VAL A 146 -6.54 -6.66 11.80
N ARG A 147 -6.76 -7.29 10.65
CA ARG A 147 -6.13 -6.96 9.37
C ARG A 147 -7.13 -6.20 8.49
N TYR A 148 -6.60 -5.23 7.75
CA TYR A 148 -7.38 -4.35 6.90
C TYR A 148 -7.03 -4.54 5.42
N SER A 149 -7.92 -4.10 4.52
CA SER A 149 -7.76 -4.20 3.07
C SER A 149 -6.56 -3.43 2.50
N ASN A 150 -6.02 -2.44 3.23
CA ASN A 150 -4.77 -1.73 2.94
C ASN A 150 -3.51 -2.47 3.44
N LYS A 151 -3.62 -3.77 3.79
CA LYS A 151 -2.55 -4.63 4.32
C LYS A 151 -2.00 -4.21 5.69
N THR A 152 -2.55 -3.20 6.33
CA THR A 152 -2.19 -2.86 7.72
C THR A 152 -2.86 -3.79 8.71
N SER A 153 -2.31 -3.86 9.94
CA SER A 153 -2.93 -4.57 11.06
C SER A 153 -2.85 -3.75 12.34
N LYS A 154 -3.87 -3.90 13.18
CA LYS A 154 -3.95 -3.24 14.50
C LYS A 154 -4.42 -4.22 15.56
N LYS A 155 -3.99 -4.02 16.81
CA LYS A 155 -4.58 -4.65 17.97
C LYS A 155 -5.81 -3.84 18.38
N VAL A 156 -6.98 -4.48 18.39
CA VAL A 156 -8.26 -3.87 18.78
C VAL A 156 -8.77 -4.57 20.02
N LYS A 157 -9.21 -3.78 21.01
CA LYS A 157 -9.74 -4.31 22.27
C LYS A 157 -11.00 -5.15 22.01
N ILE A 158 -11.12 -6.28 22.71
CA ILE A 158 -12.31 -7.14 22.69
C ILE A 158 -13.12 -6.84 23.93
N ILE A 159 -14.43 -6.82 23.78
CA ILE A 159 -15.41 -6.80 24.86
C ILE A 159 -16.06 -8.16 24.83
N TRP A 160 -15.70 -9.03 25.80
CA TRP A 160 -16.24 -10.37 25.96
C TRP A 160 -17.54 -10.34 26.72
N ASP A 161 -18.42 -11.30 26.40
CA ASP A 161 -19.57 -11.62 27.25
C ASP A 161 -19.04 -12.36 28.47
N ASN A 162 -19.34 -11.83 29.66
CA ASN A 162 -18.79 -12.35 30.91
C ASN A 162 -19.40 -13.72 31.24
N GLN A 163 -18.59 -14.74 31.52
CA GLN A 163 -19.06 -16.10 31.88
C GLN A 163 -18.18 -16.74 32.91
N VAL A 164 -18.86 -17.28 33.97
CA VAL A 164 -18.27 -18.20 34.95
C VAL A 164 -18.80 -19.60 34.63
N PHE A 165 -17.93 -20.60 34.60
CA PHE A 165 -18.27 -21.98 34.25
C PHE A 165 -18.33 -22.84 35.52
N ASN A 166 -19.50 -23.40 35.76
CA ASN A 166 -19.75 -24.24 36.95
C ASN A 166 -19.56 -25.74 36.69
N GLU A 167 -19.35 -26.14 35.44
CA GLU A 167 -19.15 -27.54 35.06
C GLU A 167 -17.96 -27.69 34.11
N PRO A 168 -17.25 -28.84 34.14
CA PRO A 168 -16.19 -29.12 33.19
C PRO A 168 -16.78 -29.28 31.77
N GLY A 169 -16.07 -28.79 30.75
CA GLY A 169 -16.56 -28.89 29.37
C GLY A 169 -15.82 -27.97 28.40
N LYS A 170 -16.32 -27.98 27.19
CA LYS A 170 -15.83 -27.07 26.11
C LYS A 170 -16.94 -26.07 25.79
N TYR A 171 -16.64 -24.81 25.98
CA TYR A 171 -17.58 -23.69 25.79
C TYR A 171 -17.08 -22.78 24.69
N THR A 172 -18.02 -22.10 24.04
CA THR A 172 -17.71 -21.01 23.13
C THR A 172 -18.13 -19.70 23.75
N VAL A 173 -17.18 -18.81 24.01
CA VAL A 173 -17.44 -17.46 24.50
C VAL A 173 -17.46 -16.51 23.31
N TYR A 174 -18.48 -15.65 23.28
CA TYR A 174 -18.64 -14.63 22.28
C TYR A 174 -18.22 -13.27 22.82
N GLY A 175 -17.81 -12.40 21.92
CA GLY A 175 -17.44 -11.03 22.21
C GLY A 175 -17.56 -10.16 20.96
N LYS A 176 -17.28 -8.89 21.11
CA LYS A 176 -17.27 -7.92 20.02
C LYS A 176 -16.00 -7.05 20.06
N LEU A 177 -15.54 -6.60 18.91
CA LEU A 177 -14.49 -5.61 18.86
C LEU A 177 -15.00 -4.26 19.35
N SER A 178 -14.20 -3.56 20.15
CA SER A 178 -14.49 -2.19 20.59
C SER A 178 -14.74 -1.28 19.39
N HIS A 179 -15.75 -0.43 19.46
CA HIS A 179 -16.16 0.50 18.40
C HIS A 179 -16.45 -0.14 17.03
N SER A 180 -16.91 -1.40 17.04
CA SER A 180 -17.23 -2.15 15.81
C SER A 180 -18.39 -3.11 16.07
N THR A 181 -19.09 -3.48 15.00
CA THR A 181 -20.13 -4.54 15.02
C THR A 181 -19.56 -5.94 14.80
N HIS A 182 -18.25 -6.07 14.57
CA HIS A 182 -17.61 -7.36 14.31
C HIS A 182 -17.63 -8.22 15.57
N LYS A 183 -18.23 -9.41 15.45
CA LYS A 183 -18.26 -10.45 16.49
C LYS A 183 -16.99 -11.30 16.42
N VAL A 184 -16.53 -11.74 17.58
CA VAL A 184 -15.44 -12.70 17.73
C VAL A 184 -15.88 -13.81 18.67
N SER A 185 -15.25 -14.96 18.59
CA SER A 185 -15.48 -16.05 19.53
C SER A 185 -14.18 -16.76 19.87
N ILE A 186 -14.15 -17.35 21.06
CA ILE A 186 -13.03 -18.17 21.54
C ILE A 186 -13.55 -19.43 22.18
N ARG A 187 -12.83 -20.53 22.04
CA ARG A 187 -13.13 -21.77 22.74
C ARG A 187 -12.47 -21.74 24.11
N VAL A 188 -13.26 -22.03 25.16
CA VAL A 188 -12.79 -22.16 26.55
C VAL A 188 -12.92 -23.61 26.95
N GLU A 189 -11.84 -24.23 27.40
CA GLU A 189 -11.80 -25.58 27.97
C GLU A 189 -11.75 -25.50 29.46
N VAL A 190 -12.83 -25.95 30.13
CA VAL A 190 -12.99 -25.93 31.57
C VAL A 190 -12.65 -27.32 32.12
N LYS A 191 -11.63 -27.41 32.95
CA LYS A 191 -11.18 -28.65 33.57
C LYS A 191 -11.81 -28.82 34.94
N LYS A 192 -11.94 -30.07 35.43
CA LYS A 192 -12.27 -30.34 36.83
C LYS A 192 -11.17 -29.79 37.74
N ASN A 193 -11.56 -29.34 38.94
CA ASN A 193 -10.60 -29.13 40.00
C ASN A 193 -10.03 -30.51 40.39
N GLU A 194 -8.71 -30.68 40.33
CA GLU A 194 -8.06 -31.88 40.88
C GLU A 194 -8.19 -31.77 42.38
N ASP A 195 -9.07 -32.62 42.93
CA ASP A 195 -9.24 -32.76 44.38
C ASP A 195 -7.93 -33.32 44.92
N ASN A 196 -7.20 -32.50 45.67
CA ASN A 196 -5.97 -32.90 46.34
C ASN A 196 -6.35 -33.75 47.58
N THR A 197 -6.98 -34.91 47.34
CA THR A 197 -7.18 -35.92 48.38
C THR A 197 -5.85 -36.62 48.65
N GLN A 198 -4.97 -35.93 49.38
CA GLN A 198 -3.87 -36.63 50.03
C GLN A 198 -4.48 -37.51 51.15
N THR A 199 -4.61 -38.79 50.85
CA THR A 199 -4.82 -39.84 51.88
C THR A 199 -3.69 -39.71 52.90
N PRO A 200 -4.00 -39.67 54.22
CA PRO A 200 -2.96 -39.63 55.26
C PRO A 200 -2.24 -40.97 55.31
N GLU A 201 -1.10 -41.10 54.70
CA GLU A 201 -0.24 -42.27 54.82
C GLU A 201 0.53 -42.20 56.14
N GLN A 202 0.40 -43.29 56.93
CA GLN A 202 0.97 -43.47 58.21
C GLN A 202 2.47 -43.25 58.31
N LYS A 203 2.88 -42.51 59.33
CA LYS A 203 4.27 -42.30 59.71
C LYS A 203 4.96 -43.62 60.07
N GLN A 204 6.02 -43.99 59.36
CA GLN A 204 7.12 -44.78 59.89
C GLN A 204 8.42 -43.99 59.87
N PRO A 205 9.29 -44.12 60.93
CA PRO A 205 10.46 -43.27 61.09
C PRO A 205 11.67 -43.85 60.34
N VAL A 206 12.24 -43.16 59.36
CA VAL A 206 13.50 -43.56 58.74
C VAL A 206 14.51 -42.40 58.76
N LYS A 207 15.58 -42.71 59.44
CA LYS A 207 16.94 -42.15 59.52
C LYS A 207 17.31 -41.00 58.64
N LYS A 208 17.86 -39.96 59.29
CA LYS A 208 18.59 -38.81 58.75
C LYS A 208 19.79 -39.24 57.89
N THR A 209 19.81 -38.85 56.66
CA THR A 209 21.05 -38.72 55.84
C THR A 209 21.11 -37.31 55.24
N LYS A 210 22.12 -36.56 55.69
CA LYS A 210 22.42 -35.20 55.17
C LYS A 210 22.90 -35.29 53.72
N LYS A 211 22.19 -34.69 52.79
CA LYS A 211 22.72 -34.34 51.49
C LYS A 211 22.61 -32.82 51.24
N LYS A 212 23.77 -32.23 50.96
CA LYS A 212 23.98 -30.79 50.71
C LYS A 212 23.12 -30.32 49.53
N LYS A 213 22.31 -29.32 49.76
CA LYS A 213 21.60 -28.55 48.71
C LYS A 213 22.57 -27.63 48.04
N LYS A 214 22.85 -27.86 46.74
CA LYS A 214 23.57 -26.94 45.88
C LYS A 214 22.51 -25.94 45.34
N VAL A 215 22.63 -24.70 45.77
CA VAL A 215 21.83 -23.59 45.26
C VAL A 215 22.32 -23.28 43.88
N GLN A 216 21.53 -23.54 42.84
CA GLN A 216 21.73 -22.96 41.52
C GLN A 216 20.94 -21.65 41.48
N LYS A 217 21.72 -20.56 41.44
CA LYS A 217 21.25 -19.20 41.27
C LYS A 217 20.90 -19.02 39.78
N GLU A 218 19.65 -18.68 39.48
CA GLU A 218 19.25 -18.25 38.15
C GLU A 218 19.87 -16.89 37.82
N GLU A 219 20.89 -16.90 37.00
CA GLU A 219 21.45 -15.72 36.32
C GLU A 219 21.09 -15.78 34.83
N LYS A 220 19.84 -15.43 34.50
CA LYS A 220 19.45 -15.24 33.08
C LYS A 220 18.39 -14.14 32.91
N SER A 221 18.81 -12.90 33.15
CA SER A 221 17.97 -11.75 32.72
C SER A 221 18.78 -10.47 32.40
N SER A 222 20.01 -10.34 32.89
CA SER A 222 20.77 -9.09 32.73
C SER A 222 21.49 -8.98 31.38
N PHE A 223 21.89 -10.10 30.76
CA PHE A 223 22.70 -10.09 29.53
C PHE A 223 21.91 -9.70 28.27
N SER A 224 20.60 -9.99 28.25
CA SER A 224 19.73 -9.66 27.11
C SER A 224 19.44 -8.15 27.01
N TYR A 225 19.31 -7.45 28.12
CA TYR A 225 19.09 -5.98 28.13
C TYR A 225 20.32 -5.19 27.72
N VAL A 226 21.51 -5.65 28.06
CA VAL A 226 22.77 -4.97 27.68
C VAL A 226 23.01 -5.04 26.19
N ILE A 227 22.75 -6.19 25.55
CA ILE A 227 22.87 -6.35 24.09
C ILE A 227 21.83 -5.49 23.36
N ALA A 228 20.58 -5.43 23.83
CA ALA A 228 19.54 -4.59 23.25
C ALA A 228 19.87 -3.09 23.34
N LEU A 229 20.47 -2.65 24.44
CA LEU A 229 20.89 -1.25 24.66
C LEU A 229 22.03 -0.86 23.73
N VAL A 230 23.03 -1.74 23.54
CA VAL A 230 24.19 -1.49 22.65
C VAL A 230 23.76 -1.42 21.19
N VAL A 231 22.85 -2.28 20.74
CA VAL A 231 22.32 -2.25 19.37
C VAL A 231 21.49 -0.99 19.13
N PHE A 232 20.68 -0.55 20.11
CA PHE A 232 19.87 0.66 20.00
C PHE A 232 20.73 1.94 19.91
N THR A 233 21.81 2.02 20.69
CA THR A 233 22.74 3.16 20.64
C THR A 233 23.52 3.22 19.33
N ALA A 234 23.92 2.07 18.76
CA ALA A 234 24.61 2.02 17.47
C ALA A 234 23.71 2.47 16.31
N ILE A 235 22.41 2.09 16.31
CA ILE A 235 21.44 2.53 15.32
C ILE A 235 21.18 4.04 15.44
N LEU A 236 21.07 4.58 16.66
CA LEU A 236 20.88 6.03 16.88
C LEU A 236 22.08 6.85 16.37
N PHE A 237 23.29 6.37 16.60
CA PHE A 237 24.52 7.02 16.14
C PHE A 237 24.64 7.00 14.60
N GLY A 238 24.24 5.89 13.96
CA GLY A 238 24.16 5.78 12.50
C GLY A 238 23.16 6.76 11.89
N PHE A 239 22.00 6.97 12.52
CA PHE A 239 20.98 7.94 12.07
C PHE A 239 21.47 9.40 12.18
N ILE A 240 22.16 9.75 13.28
CA ILE A 240 22.70 11.11 13.48
C ILE A 240 23.80 11.43 12.46
N THR A 241 24.67 10.47 12.15
CA THR A 241 25.72 10.65 11.13
C THR A 241 25.14 10.77 9.72
N LEU A 242 24.08 10.01 9.39
CA LEU A 242 23.39 10.09 8.10
C LEU A 242 22.69 11.45 7.91
N ILE A 243 22.00 11.95 8.94
CA ILE A 243 21.35 13.28 8.90
C ILE A 243 22.40 14.39 8.73
N SER A 244 23.54 14.28 9.41
CA SER A 244 24.64 15.26 9.29
C SER A 244 25.25 15.25 7.88
N PHE A 245 25.40 14.08 7.27
CA PHE A 245 25.89 13.91 5.90
C PHE A 245 24.92 14.51 4.86
N ILE A 246 23.62 14.27 5.04
CA ILE A 246 22.57 14.83 4.16
C ILE A 246 22.55 16.36 4.25
N LYS A 247 22.59 16.94 5.49
CA LYS A 247 22.65 18.40 5.69
C LYS A 247 23.89 19.02 5.05
N ARG A 248 25.04 18.34 5.08
CA ARG A 248 26.27 18.80 4.44
C ARG A 248 26.19 18.80 2.92
N LYS A 249 25.52 17.78 2.34
CA LYS A 249 25.31 17.70 0.89
C LYS A 249 24.34 18.78 0.37
N ILE A 250 23.27 19.07 1.10
CA ILE A 250 22.31 20.13 0.76
C ILE A 250 23.00 21.50 0.78
N ARG A 251 23.82 21.81 1.80
CA ARG A 251 24.54 23.09 1.92
C ARG A 251 25.57 23.30 0.80
N ILE A 252 26.12 22.22 0.22
CA ILE A 252 27.05 22.32 -0.92
C ILE A 252 26.29 22.62 -2.22
N GLN A 253 25.01 22.24 -2.35
CA GLN A 253 24.20 22.55 -3.52
C GLN A 253 23.61 23.98 -3.51
N GLU A 254 23.38 24.56 -2.32
CA GLU A 254 22.91 25.95 -2.18
C GLU A 254 24.01 27.01 -2.45
N ASN A 255 25.27 26.61 -2.44
CA ASN A 255 26.43 27.49 -2.67
C ASN A 255 27.05 27.33 -4.08
N ARG A 256 26.35 26.75 -5.05
CA ARG A 256 26.70 26.66 -6.46
C ARG A 256 25.66 27.37 -7.33
#